data_daa0075eff79601bf24dd6e9f9c93c6c
#
_entry.id   daa0075eff79601bf24dd6e9f9c93c6c
#
_cell.length_a   1.000
_cell.length_b   1.000
_cell.length_c   1.000
_cell.angle_alpha   90.00
_cell.angle_beta   90.00
_cell.angle_gamma   90.00
#
_symmetry.space_group_name_H-M   'P 1'
#
loop_
_entity.id
_entity.type
_entity.pdbx_description
1 polymer ?
#
loop_
_entity_poly.entity_id
_entity_poly.type
_entity_poly.pdbx_seq_one_letter_code
_entity_poly.pdbx_strand_id
1 'polypeptide(L)'
;YTKANPDNMILGSGTSDLIRLTFETVKPERTLIVGPTYSEYERMAKLAGSEVDKFMLQNLDDFELDVDMLMKRLNDTIDMLIICNPNNPTSKLISKGNLNTILDACLDHDIFVMIDEAYIEFVKDTELITAISLTKKYDNLIVLRSVSKFFAAPGIRFGYAITANTDFLEAAGNSKTPWNVNTFACIAGIMFEDEHYINLTKSLIQTERNLIYSAMSTRKTIKVFKPDANFILIKLLKEGQTAADVFDYCIQKGLMIRDCTDYEGLGNQYVRFCFLKPEQNDTMVNTILEIV
;
A
#
# COMPACT_ATOMS: atom_id res chain seq x y z
N TYR A 1 -0.12 5.49 19.63
CA TYR A 1 0.20 5.88 18.27
C TYR A 1 -1.07 6.05 17.43
N THR A 2 -1.83 5.00 17.21
CA THR A 2 -3.05 5.03 16.39
C THR A 2 -4.30 5.52 17.11
N LYS A 3 -4.28 5.62 18.43
CA LYS A 3 -5.43 5.95 19.30
C LYS A 3 -6.62 4.96 19.15
N ALA A 4 -6.39 3.78 18.57
CA ALA A 4 -7.38 2.73 18.50
C ALA A 4 -7.48 1.98 19.84
N ASN A 5 -8.65 1.35 20.11
CA ASN A 5 -8.80 0.49 21.27
C ASN A 5 -7.89 -0.75 21.12
N PRO A 6 -7.04 -1.09 22.11
CA PRO A 6 -6.21 -2.29 22.06
C PRO A 6 -7.00 -3.59 21.84
N ASP A 7 -8.23 -3.68 22.35
CA ASP A 7 -9.09 -4.85 22.17
C ASP A 7 -9.51 -5.07 20.70
N ASN A 8 -9.42 -4.01 19.87
CA ASN A 8 -9.69 -4.03 18.44
C ASN A 8 -8.45 -4.33 17.59
N MET A 9 -7.34 -4.75 18.21
CA MET A 9 -6.08 -4.95 17.53
C MET A 9 -5.68 -6.43 17.46
N ILE A 10 -5.16 -6.81 16.29
CA ILE A 10 -4.51 -8.10 16.07
C ILE A 10 -3.06 -7.83 15.67
N LEU A 11 -2.12 -8.45 16.39
CA LEU A 11 -0.70 -8.38 16.08
C LEU A 11 -0.29 -9.54 15.17
N GLY A 12 0.61 -9.27 14.21
CA GLY A 12 1.10 -10.28 13.26
C GLY A 12 2.59 -10.15 12.95
N SER A 13 3.14 -11.20 12.37
CA SER A 13 4.52 -11.23 11.85
C SER A 13 4.65 -10.46 10.53
N GLY A 14 4.36 -9.16 10.58
CA GLY A 14 4.22 -8.27 9.42
C GLY A 14 2.82 -8.37 8.79
N THR A 15 2.55 -7.48 7.80
CA THR A 15 1.24 -7.46 7.12
C THR A 15 0.96 -8.73 6.30
N SER A 16 1.99 -9.44 5.79
CA SER A 16 1.77 -10.69 5.05
C SER A 16 1.10 -11.77 5.90
N ASP A 17 1.44 -11.86 7.20
CA ASP A 17 0.77 -12.76 8.16
C ASP A 17 -0.68 -12.33 8.40
N LEU A 18 -0.92 -11.02 8.50
CA LEU A 18 -2.26 -10.47 8.71
C LEU A 18 -3.15 -10.62 7.47
N ILE A 19 -2.60 -10.46 6.26
CA ILE A 19 -3.31 -10.74 5.00
C ILE A 19 -3.75 -12.21 4.98
N ARG A 20 -2.82 -13.15 5.26
CA ARG A 20 -3.13 -14.58 5.34
C ARG A 20 -4.24 -14.85 6.35
N LEU A 21 -4.09 -14.33 7.58
CA LEU A 21 -5.06 -14.51 8.65
C LEU A 21 -6.45 -13.96 8.27
N THR A 22 -6.50 -12.81 7.56
CA THR A 22 -7.76 -12.24 7.09
C THR A 22 -8.47 -13.19 6.12
N PHE A 23 -7.76 -13.78 5.15
CA PHE A 23 -8.34 -14.76 4.24
C PHE A 23 -8.78 -16.05 4.94
N GLU A 24 -7.99 -16.54 5.89
CA GLU A 24 -8.34 -17.75 6.67
C GLU A 24 -9.57 -17.52 7.56
N THR A 25 -9.81 -16.28 7.99
CA THR A 25 -10.94 -15.91 8.84
C THR A 25 -12.20 -15.64 8.03
N VAL A 26 -12.11 -14.80 7.01
CA VAL A 26 -13.24 -14.40 6.16
C VAL A 26 -13.66 -15.52 5.21
N LYS A 27 -12.69 -16.27 4.66
CA LYS A 27 -12.88 -17.36 3.68
C LYS A 27 -13.73 -16.93 2.48
N PRO A 28 -13.38 -15.83 1.80
CA PRO A 28 -14.18 -15.32 0.69
C PRO A 28 -14.16 -16.29 -0.49
N GLU A 29 -15.30 -16.55 -1.10
CA GLU A 29 -15.39 -17.31 -2.36
C GLU A 29 -14.91 -16.45 -3.53
N ARG A 30 -15.22 -15.14 -3.50
CA ARG A 30 -14.79 -14.17 -4.53
C ARG A 30 -14.22 -12.90 -3.93
N THR A 31 -13.02 -12.52 -4.37
CA THR A 31 -12.29 -11.33 -3.93
C THR A 31 -12.10 -10.35 -5.07
N LEU A 32 -12.53 -9.09 -4.89
CA LEU A 32 -12.23 -7.98 -5.78
C LEU A 32 -10.99 -7.24 -5.30
N ILE A 33 -9.98 -7.06 -6.17
CA ILE A 33 -8.73 -6.36 -5.85
C ILE A 33 -8.62 -5.10 -6.70
N VAL A 34 -8.39 -3.93 -6.06
CA VAL A 34 -8.10 -2.68 -6.77
C VAL A 34 -6.62 -2.68 -7.18
N GLY A 35 -6.36 -2.74 -8.48
CA GLY A 35 -5.02 -2.87 -9.08
C GLY A 35 -4.72 -1.82 -10.16
N PRO A 36 -3.47 -1.75 -10.66
CA PRO A 36 -2.32 -2.58 -10.28
C PRO A 36 -1.91 -2.39 -8.83
N THR A 37 -1.60 -3.49 -8.12
CA THR A 37 -1.26 -3.44 -6.71
C THR A 37 -0.32 -4.57 -6.29
N TYR A 38 -0.04 -4.71 -5.02
CA TYR A 38 0.86 -5.70 -4.45
C TYR A 38 0.37 -7.12 -4.69
N SER A 39 1.21 -7.95 -5.32
CA SER A 39 0.87 -9.31 -5.80
C SER A 39 0.50 -10.30 -4.69
N GLU A 40 0.88 -10.02 -3.44
CA GLU A 40 0.55 -10.92 -2.32
C GLU A 40 -0.95 -11.01 -2.05
N TYR A 41 -1.73 -9.98 -2.36
CA TYR A 41 -3.19 -10.05 -2.19
C TYR A 41 -3.79 -11.14 -3.07
N GLU A 42 -3.43 -11.12 -4.36
CA GLU A 42 -3.87 -12.16 -5.30
C GLU A 42 -3.33 -13.55 -4.94
N ARG A 43 -2.05 -13.60 -4.53
CA ARG A 43 -1.43 -14.87 -4.14
C ARG A 43 -2.15 -15.49 -2.93
N MET A 44 -2.47 -14.70 -1.91
CA MET A 44 -3.18 -15.17 -0.72
C MET A 44 -4.63 -15.53 -1.01
N ALA A 45 -5.32 -14.75 -1.85
CA ALA A 45 -6.68 -15.08 -2.30
C ALA A 45 -6.71 -16.46 -2.98
N LYS A 46 -5.80 -16.69 -3.94
CA LYS A 46 -5.70 -17.99 -4.63
C LYS A 46 -5.34 -19.15 -3.70
N LEU A 47 -4.45 -18.94 -2.74
CA LEU A 47 -4.10 -19.96 -1.73
C LEU A 47 -5.27 -20.29 -0.80
N ALA A 48 -6.13 -19.32 -0.52
CA ALA A 48 -7.37 -19.51 0.24
C ALA A 48 -8.52 -20.14 -0.59
N GLY A 49 -8.32 -20.34 -1.89
CA GLY A 49 -9.33 -20.89 -2.80
C GLY A 49 -10.33 -19.85 -3.32
N SER A 50 -10.07 -18.56 -3.11
CA SER A 50 -10.93 -17.47 -3.59
C SER A 50 -10.74 -17.22 -5.09
N GLU A 51 -11.85 -17.04 -5.81
CA GLU A 51 -11.82 -16.46 -7.15
C GLU A 51 -11.38 -14.98 -7.07
N VAL A 52 -10.56 -14.53 -8.02
CA VAL A 52 -10.01 -13.18 -8.00
C VAL A 52 -10.51 -12.38 -9.19
N ASP A 53 -11.24 -11.32 -8.89
CA ASP A 53 -11.58 -10.26 -9.83
C ASP A 53 -10.70 -9.04 -9.59
N LYS A 54 -10.45 -8.25 -10.64
CA LYS A 54 -9.65 -7.03 -10.55
C LYS A 54 -10.39 -5.82 -11.07
N PHE A 55 -10.29 -4.72 -10.32
CA PHE A 55 -10.65 -3.39 -10.77
C PHE A 55 -9.36 -2.64 -11.09
N MET A 56 -9.05 -2.48 -12.39
CA MET A 56 -7.77 -1.93 -12.83
C MET A 56 -7.84 -0.42 -13.01
N LEU A 57 -7.06 0.31 -12.22
CA LEU A 57 -6.84 1.75 -12.36
C LEU A 57 -6.11 2.04 -13.68
N GLN A 58 -6.47 3.15 -14.33
CA GLN A 58 -5.97 3.49 -15.65
C GLN A 58 -4.87 4.54 -15.60
N ASN A 59 -3.82 4.37 -16.41
CA ASN A 59 -2.73 5.36 -16.48
C ASN A 59 -3.17 6.68 -17.15
N LEU A 60 -4.25 6.68 -17.93
CA LEU A 60 -4.80 7.89 -18.54
C LEU A 60 -5.38 8.81 -17.47
N ASP A 61 -5.91 8.26 -16.39
CA ASP A 61 -6.47 8.97 -15.25
C ASP A 61 -5.44 9.08 -14.11
N ASP A 62 -4.14 9.00 -14.43
CA ASP A 62 -3.04 9.03 -13.47
C ASP A 62 -3.15 7.99 -12.33
N PHE A 63 -3.82 6.87 -12.59
CA PHE A 63 -4.17 5.83 -11.61
C PHE A 63 -5.03 6.36 -10.44
N GLU A 64 -5.75 7.44 -10.63
CA GLU A 64 -6.79 7.88 -9.69
C GLU A 64 -7.95 6.86 -9.69
N LEU A 65 -8.54 6.64 -8.51
CA LEU A 65 -9.69 5.76 -8.40
C LEU A 65 -10.98 6.48 -8.82
N ASP A 66 -11.60 5.98 -9.89
CA ASP A 66 -12.99 6.34 -10.21
C ASP A 66 -13.93 5.54 -9.30
N VAL A 67 -14.43 6.22 -8.27
CA VAL A 67 -15.32 5.61 -7.26
C VAL A 67 -16.63 5.15 -7.88
N ASP A 68 -17.22 5.93 -8.80
CA ASP A 68 -18.50 5.59 -9.44
C ASP A 68 -18.37 4.33 -10.30
N MET A 69 -17.21 4.15 -10.95
CA MET A 69 -16.92 2.94 -11.72
C MET A 69 -16.65 1.73 -10.83
N LEU A 70 -15.98 1.92 -9.69
CA LEU A 70 -15.79 0.84 -8.71
C LEU A 70 -17.15 0.41 -8.13
N MET A 71 -18.01 1.35 -7.75
CA MET A 71 -19.36 1.08 -7.22
C MET A 71 -20.17 0.17 -8.14
N LYS A 72 -20.07 0.33 -9.47
CA LYS A 72 -20.75 -0.53 -10.46
C LYS A 72 -20.24 -1.97 -10.48
N ARG A 73 -19.09 -2.24 -9.89
CA ARG A 73 -18.50 -3.59 -9.80
C ARG A 73 -18.88 -4.30 -8.51
N LEU A 74 -19.29 -3.54 -7.48
CA LEU A 74 -19.74 -4.11 -6.20
C LEU A 74 -21.14 -4.71 -6.37
N ASN A 75 -21.31 -5.94 -5.92
CA ASN A 75 -22.56 -6.69 -5.96
C ASN A 75 -22.48 -7.89 -5.02
N ASP A 76 -23.59 -8.54 -4.76
CA ASP A 76 -23.76 -9.65 -3.81
C ASP A 76 -22.93 -10.93 -4.15
N THR A 77 -22.18 -10.94 -5.26
CA THR A 77 -21.29 -12.06 -5.60
C THR A 77 -19.85 -11.82 -5.15
N ILE A 78 -19.54 -10.64 -4.63
CA ILE A 78 -18.21 -10.28 -4.10
C ILE A 78 -18.26 -10.41 -2.58
N ASP A 79 -17.40 -11.23 -1.99
CA ASP A 79 -17.33 -11.41 -0.54
C ASP A 79 -16.28 -10.49 0.10
N MET A 80 -15.24 -10.12 -0.65
CA MET A 80 -14.14 -9.32 -0.12
C MET A 80 -13.63 -8.31 -1.12
N LEU A 81 -13.40 -7.08 -0.66
CA LEU A 81 -12.71 -6.01 -1.41
C LEU A 81 -11.36 -5.71 -0.76
N ILE A 82 -10.31 -5.62 -1.59
CA ILE A 82 -8.96 -5.26 -1.12
C ILE A 82 -8.51 -3.95 -1.75
N ILE A 83 -8.09 -3.01 -0.89
CA ILE A 83 -7.58 -1.70 -1.25
C ILE A 83 -6.22 -1.49 -0.56
N CYS A 84 -5.19 -1.10 -1.31
CA CYS A 84 -3.93 -0.60 -0.77
C CYS A 84 -3.94 0.93 -0.78
N ASN A 85 -3.74 1.58 0.37
CA ASN A 85 -3.90 3.03 0.50
C ASN A 85 -2.85 3.69 1.43
N PRO A 86 -1.85 4.39 0.91
CA PRO A 86 -1.52 4.64 -0.50
C PRO A 86 -1.14 3.38 -1.26
N ASN A 87 -1.53 3.33 -2.54
CA ASN A 87 -1.35 2.15 -3.36
C ASN A 87 0.12 1.95 -3.81
N ASN A 88 0.59 0.73 -3.78
CA ASN A 88 1.85 0.31 -4.39
C ASN A 88 1.53 -0.49 -5.68
N PRO A 89 1.98 -0.07 -6.89
CA PRO A 89 3.12 0.82 -7.14
C PRO A 89 2.78 2.28 -7.48
N THR A 90 1.50 2.67 -7.54
CA THR A 90 1.08 3.96 -8.08
C THR A 90 1.33 5.14 -7.14
N SER A 91 1.55 4.88 -5.87
CA SER A 91 1.68 5.90 -4.80
C SER A 91 0.43 6.76 -4.58
N LYS A 92 -0.70 6.39 -5.19
CA LYS A 92 -1.95 7.16 -5.11
C LYS A 92 -2.70 6.90 -3.83
N LEU A 93 -3.32 7.97 -3.34
CA LEU A 93 -4.10 8.00 -2.11
C LEU A 93 -5.59 8.14 -2.42
N ILE A 94 -6.39 7.31 -1.79
CA ILE A 94 -7.85 7.44 -1.80
C ILE A 94 -8.26 8.29 -0.60
N SER A 95 -9.06 9.31 -0.84
CA SER A 95 -9.53 10.19 0.23
C SER A 95 -10.46 9.46 1.20
N LYS A 96 -10.50 9.93 2.45
CA LYS A 96 -11.40 9.37 3.46
C LYS A 96 -12.89 9.50 3.07
N GLY A 97 -13.26 10.55 2.34
CA GLY A 97 -14.61 10.71 1.80
C GLY A 97 -14.95 9.60 0.81
N ASN A 98 -14.05 9.32 -0.14
CA ASN A 98 -14.21 8.23 -1.10
C ASN A 98 -14.25 6.86 -0.40
N LEU A 99 -13.39 6.65 0.62
CA LEU A 99 -13.43 5.42 1.40
C LEU A 99 -14.77 5.23 2.12
N ASN A 100 -15.37 6.30 2.68
CA ASN A 100 -16.71 6.21 3.28
C ASN A 100 -17.76 5.76 2.25
N THR A 101 -17.76 6.36 1.04
CA THR A 101 -18.70 6.00 -0.03
C THR A 101 -18.56 4.54 -0.43
N ILE A 102 -17.30 4.05 -0.56
CA ILE A 102 -17.02 2.65 -0.90
C ILE A 102 -17.49 1.71 0.23
N LEU A 103 -17.20 2.07 1.49
CA LEU A 103 -17.56 1.25 2.64
C LEU A 103 -19.08 1.18 2.87
N ASP A 104 -19.82 2.28 2.64
CA ASP A 104 -21.27 2.28 2.69
C ASP A 104 -21.83 1.28 1.66
N ALA A 105 -21.36 1.29 0.41
CA ALA A 105 -21.79 0.35 -0.60
C ALA A 105 -21.35 -1.10 -0.32
N CYS A 106 -20.16 -1.31 0.23
CA CYS A 106 -19.72 -2.65 0.61
C CYS A 106 -20.58 -3.22 1.75
N LEU A 107 -21.04 -2.36 2.66
CA LEU A 107 -21.96 -2.79 3.73
C LEU A 107 -23.33 -3.20 3.18
N ASP A 108 -23.84 -2.48 2.17
CA ASP A 108 -25.13 -2.81 1.51
C ASP A 108 -25.08 -4.18 0.80
N HIS A 109 -23.91 -4.70 0.45
CA HIS A 109 -23.70 -5.96 -0.26
C HIS A 109 -22.99 -7.03 0.61
N ASP A 110 -22.88 -6.86 1.92
CA ASP A 110 -22.18 -7.77 2.84
C ASP A 110 -20.70 -8.03 2.46
N ILE A 111 -20.03 -7.09 1.78
CA ILE A 111 -18.65 -7.22 1.35
C ILE A 111 -17.71 -6.85 2.51
N PHE A 112 -16.81 -7.75 2.89
CA PHE A 112 -15.75 -7.46 3.84
C PHE A 112 -14.62 -6.67 3.17
N VAL A 113 -14.13 -5.60 3.82
CA VAL A 113 -13.14 -4.71 3.22
C VAL A 113 -11.81 -4.77 3.97
N MET A 114 -10.73 -5.10 3.28
CA MET A 114 -9.37 -5.00 3.78
C MET A 114 -8.65 -3.79 3.18
N ILE A 115 -8.23 -2.85 4.02
CA ILE A 115 -7.43 -1.70 3.60
C ILE A 115 -6.01 -1.86 4.15
N ASP A 116 -5.03 -2.01 3.24
CA ASP A 116 -3.61 -2.04 3.60
C ASP A 116 -3.03 -0.63 3.58
N GLU A 117 -2.69 -0.14 4.77
CA GLU A 117 -2.12 1.18 5.01
C GLU A 117 -0.61 1.12 5.33
N ALA A 118 0.14 0.16 4.78
CA ALA A 118 1.58 0.00 5.05
C ALA A 118 2.43 1.25 4.70
N TYR A 119 1.91 2.17 3.91
CA TYR A 119 2.59 3.42 3.49
C TYR A 119 1.95 4.70 4.01
N ILE A 120 0.88 4.61 4.79
CA ILE A 120 0.08 5.78 5.16
C ILE A 120 0.84 6.80 6.04
N GLU A 121 1.81 6.35 6.84
CA GLU A 121 2.60 7.24 7.69
C GLU A 121 3.41 8.28 6.90
N PHE A 122 3.69 8.01 5.61
CA PHE A 122 4.37 8.96 4.73
C PHE A 122 3.46 10.07 4.20
N VAL A 123 2.16 9.95 4.39
CA VAL A 123 1.18 10.96 3.95
C VAL A 123 1.13 12.08 4.98
N LYS A 124 1.02 13.32 4.48
CA LYS A 124 0.75 14.46 5.34
C LYS A 124 -0.62 14.30 6.01
N ASP A 125 -0.71 14.72 7.26
CA ASP A 125 -1.97 14.71 8.03
C ASP A 125 -2.61 13.29 8.11
N THR A 126 -1.81 12.29 8.36
CA THR A 126 -2.19 10.86 8.41
C THR A 126 -3.47 10.60 9.24
N GLU A 127 -3.67 11.31 10.35
CA GLU A 127 -4.85 11.16 11.22
C GLU A 127 -6.17 11.53 10.51
N LEU A 128 -6.12 12.47 9.56
CA LEU A 128 -7.30 12.89 8.80
C LEU A 128 -7.65 11.92 7.66
N ILE A 129 -6.69 11.10 7.24
CA ILE A 129 -6.78 10.29 6.02
C ILE A 129 -6.98 8.81 6.34
N THR A 130 -6.37 8.33 7.43
CA THR A 130 -6.43 6.91 7.79
C THR A 130 -7.86 6.37 7.92
N ALA A 131 -8.04 5.15 7.43
CA ALA A 131 -9.28 4.40 7.58
C ALA A 131 -9.48 3.84 9.01
N ILE A 132 -8.48 3.90 9.89
CA ILE A 132 -8.61 3.37 11.27
C ILE A 132 -9.81 3.97 12.00
N SER A 133 -10.06 5.28 11.85
CA SER A 133 -11.22 5.90 12.51
C SER A 133 -12.57 5.40 11.97
N LEU A 134 -12.59 4.85 10.75
CA LEU A 134 -13.77 4.30 10.11
C LEU A 134 -14.17 2.93 10.68
N THR A 135 -13.23 2.17 11.27
CA THR A 135 -13.53 0.88 11.91
C THR A 135 -14.57 0.99 13.03
N LYS A 136 -14.78 2.19 13.58
CA LYS A 136 -15.84 2.42 14.59
C LYS A 136 -17.25 2.46 14.00
N LYS A 137 -17.35 2.75 12.69
CA LYS A 137 -18.62 2.84 11.96
C LYS A 137 -18.90 1.57 11.16
N TYR A 138 -17.84 0.95 10.63
CA TYR A 138 -17.94 -0.17 9.71
C TYR A 138 -17.33 -1.43 10.35
N ASP A 139 -18.16 -2.38 10.70
CA ASP A 139 -17.78 -3.68 11.24
C ASP A 139 -17.26 -4.65 10.17
N ASN A 140 -17.57 -4.38 8.90
CA ASN A 140 -17.03 -5.07 7.73
C ASN A 140 -15.64 -4.58 7.28
N LEU A 141 -14.93 -3.79 8.11
CA LEU A 141 -13.64 -3.19 7.79
C LEU A 141 -12.50 -3.71 8.67
N ILE A 142 -11.39 -4.08 8.03
CA ILE A 142 -10.09 -4.29 8.68
C ILE A 142 -9.02 -3.39 8.05
N VAL A 143 -8.19 -2.74 8.87
CA VAL A 143 -7.10 -1.86 8.43
C VAL A 143 -5.77 -2.44 8.87
N LEU A 144 -4.86 -2.68 7.92
CA LEU A 144 -3.53 -3.23 8.18
C LEU A 144 -2.48 -2.13 8.27
N ARG A 145 -1.51 -2.27 9.18
CA ARG A 145 -0.38 -1.37 9.39
C ARG A 145 0.92 -2.15 9.61
N SER A 146 2.07 -1.53 9.34
CA SER A 146 3.37 -2.17 9.49
C SER A 146 4.47 -1.18 9.88
N VAL A 147 5.44 -1.64 10.67
CA VAL A 147 6.68 -0.87 10.94
C VAL A 147 7.71 -1.01 9.80
N SER A 148 7.48 -1.89 8.86
CA SER A 148 8.47 -2.29 7.84
C SER A 148 8.94 -1.14 6.94
N LYS A 149 8.07 -0.16 6.67
CA LYS A 149 8.33 0.91 5.71
C LYS A 149 8.74 2.20 6.41
N PHE A 150 7.82 2.82 7.12
CA PHE A 150 8.06 4.11 7.75
C PHE A 150 9.17 4.07 8.80
N PHE A 151 9.20 3.04 9.63
CA PHE A 151 10.22 2.86 10.66
C PHE A 151 11.48 2.13 10.15
N ALA A 152 11.60 1.90 8.84
CA ALA A 152 12.74 1.24 8.20
C ALA A 152 13.14 -0.09 8.87
N ALA A 153 12.18 -0.82 9.41
CA ALA A 153 12.38 -2.03 10.21
C ALA A 153 11.76 -3.30 9.59
N PRO A 154 12.05 -3.63 8.30
CA PRO A 154 11.43 -4.78 7.64
C PRO A 154 11.81 -6.12 8.26
N GLY A 155 13.03 -6.22 8.84
CA GLY A 155 13.53 -7.44 9.48
C GLY A 155 12.89 -7.75 10.84
N ILE A 156 12.28 -6.77 11.50
CA ILE A 156 11.59 -6.94 12.79
C ILE A 156 10.34 -7.82 12.64
N ARG A 157 9.75 -7.84 11.45
CA ARG A 157 8.53 -8.62 11.17
C ARG A 157 7.39 -8.27 12.13
N PHE A 158 7.04 -6.99 12.19
CA PHE A 158 5.94 -6.51 13.01
C PHE A 158 4.90 -5.77 12.16
N GLY A 159 3.65 -6.19 12.32
CA GLY A 159 2.47 -5.56 11.77
C GLY A 159 1.30 -5.69 12.72
N TYR A 160 0.29 -4.88 12.51
CA TYR A 160 -0.94 -4.94 13.28
C TYR A 160 -2.14 -4.63 12.40
N ALA A 161 -3.28 -5.22 12.74
CA ALA A 161 -4.56 -4.97 12.12
C ALA A 161 -5.52 -4.35 13.13
N ILE A 162 -6.45 -3.53 12.66
CA ILE A 162 -7.47 -2.88 13.48
C ILE A 162 -8.83 -3.12 12.84
N THR A 163 -9.77 -3.67 13.63
CA THR A 163 -11.17 -3.82 13.26
C THR A 163 -12.03 -3.72 14.51
N ALA A 164 -13.29 -3.28 14.38
CA ALA A 164 -14.25 -3.34 15.49
C ALA A 164 -15.19 -4.57 15.41
N ASN A 165 -15.00 -5.43 14.40
CA ASN A 165 -15.77 -6.67 14.22
C ASN A 165 -15.38 -7.70 15.28
N THR A 166 -16.23 -7.91 16.25
CA THR A 166 -15.98 -8.84 17.38
C THR A 166 -15.93 -10.30 16.95
N ASP A 167 -16.78 -10.68 15.97
CA ASP A 167 -16.82 -12.05 15.46
C ASP A 167 -15.54 -12.36 14.67
N PHE A 168 -15.06 -11.40 13.88
CA PHE A 168 -13.77 -11.51 13.22
C PHE A 168 -12.62 -11.63 14.22
N LEU A 169 -12.60 -10.81 15.28
CA LEU A 169 -11.56 -10.84 16.31
C LEU A 169 -11.50 -12.19 17.03
N GLU A 170 -12.66 -12.76 17.37
CA GLU A 170 -12.75 -14.08 17.99
C GLU A 170 -12.27 -15.20 17.05
N ALA A 171 -12.77 -15.22 15.81
CA ALA A 171 -12.39 -16.22 14.81
C ALA A 171 -10.90 -16.14 14.45
N ALA A 172 -10.37 -14.93 14.26
CA ALA A 172 -8.95 -14.68 14.01
C ALA A 172 -8.08 -15.11 15.21
N GLY A 173 -8.54 -14.86 16.44
CA GLY A 173 -7.87 -15.32 17.66
C GLY A 173 -7.71 -16.83 17.70
N ASN A 174 -8.70 -17.57 17.26
CA ASN A 174 -8.69 -19.05 17.19
C ASN A 174 -7.81 -19.58 16.02
N SER A 175 -7.66 -18.82 14.94
CA SER A 175 -6.88 -19.20 13.74
C SER A 175 -5.43 -18.73 13.79
N LYS A 176 -5.11 -17.80 14.69
CA LYS A 176 -3.80 -17.18 14.81
C LYS A 176 -2.74 -18.20 15.24
N THR A 177 -1.60 -18.20 14.53
CA THR A 177 -0.46 -19.02 14.92
C THR A 177 0.03 -18.60 16.32
N PRO A 178 0.17 -19.53 17.28
CA PRO A 178 0.74 -19.22 18.59
C PRO A 178 2.15 -18.62 18.43
N TRP A 179 2.49 -17.64 19.28
CA TRP A 179 3.82 -17.02 19.32
C TRP A 179 4.24 -16.32 18.02
N ASN A 180 3.29 -15.89 17.17
CA ASN A 180 3.54 -15.28 15.87
C ASN A 180 4.28 -13.93 15.93
N VAL A 181 4.31 -13.28 17.09
CA VAL A 181 5.06 -12.05 17.33
C VAL A 181 6.34 -12.38 18.11
N ASN A 182 7.50 -12.11 17.52
CA ASN A 182 8.78 -12.38 18.14
C ASN A 182 9.15 -11.32 19.19
N THR A 183 10.12 -11.62 20.06
CA THR A 183 10.55 -10.73 21.14
C THR A 183 11.03 -9.35 20.65
N PHE A 184 11.75 -9.28 19.52
CA PHE A 184 12.19 -8.01 18.97
C PHE A 184 11.02 -7.15 18.50
N ALA A 185 9.99 -7.78 17.95
CA ALA A 185 8.77 -7.08 17.55
C ALA A 185 8.01 -6.51 18.76
N CYS A 186 7.99 -7.22 19.90
CA CYS A 186 7.41 -6.71 21.14
C CYS A 186 8.16 -5.46 21.64
N ILE A 187 9.49 -5.44 21.52
CA ILE A 187 10.32 -4.30 21.91
C ILE A 187 10.14 -3.15 20.93
N ALA A 188 9.89 -3.45 19.65
CA ALA A 188 9.75 -2.45 18.59
C ALA A 188 8.60 -1.44 18.82
N GLY A 189 7.66 -1.74 19.73
CA GLY A 189 6.61 -0.79 20.14
C GLY A 189 7.14 0.56 20.59
N ILE A 190 8.34 0.62 21.15
CA ILE A 190 9.02 1.87 21.56
C ILE A 190 9.26 2.83 20.36
N MET A 191 9.36 2.30 19.14
CA MET A 191 9.57 3.13 17.93
C MET A 191 8.40 4.09 17.69
N PHE A 192 7.21 3.76 18.14
CA PHE A 192 6.03 4.61 18.00
C PHE A 192 6.05 5.85 18.90
N GLU A 193 6.96 5.89 19.87
CA GLU A 193 7.13 6.99 20.83
C GLU A 193 8.22 7.98 20.39
N ASP A 194 9.02 7.63 19.36
CA ASP A 194 10.07 8.49 18.83
C ASP A 194 9.50 9.58 17.90
N GLU A 195 8.91 10.61 18.52
CA GLU A 195 8.35 11.78 17.80
C GLU A 195 9.40 12.50 16.97
N HIS A 196 10.67 12.50 17.39
CA HIS A 196 11.75 13.15 16.66
C HIS A 196 11.98 12.43 15.31
N TYR A 197 12.14 11.11 15.33
CA TYR A 197 12.25 10.30 14.11
C TYR A 197 11.03 10.48 13.21
N ILE A 198 9.83 10.41 13.78
CA ILE A 198 8.57 10.52 13.04
C ILE A 198 8.49 11.87 12.30
N ASN A 199 8.75 12.97 12.99
CA ASN A 199 8.66 14.32 12.42
C ASN A 199 9.76 14.57 11.38
N LEU A 200 11.00 14.16 11.65
CA LEU A 200 12.11 14.28 10.68
C LEU A 200 11.83 13.48 9.42
N THR A 201 11.39 12.24 9.55
CA THR A 201 11.09 11.37 8.41
C THR A 201 9.96 11.94 7.56
N LYS A 202 8.87 12.39 8.17
CA LYS A 202 7.75 13.03 7.45
C LYS A 202 8.21 14.29 6.70
N SER A 203 8.97 15.17 7.36
CA SER A 203 9.49 16.39 6.75
C SER A 203 10.42 16.10 5.59
N LEU A 204 11.38 15.18 5.76
CA LEU A 204 12.31 14.76 4.72
C LEU A 204 11.55 14.22 3.50
N ILE A 205 10.68 13.25 3.70
CA ILE A 205 9.94 12.61 2.59
C ILE A 205 9.04 13.62 1.87
N GLN A 206 8.39 14.53 2.59
CA GLN A 206 7.57 15.56 1.95
C GLN A 206 8.41 16.51 1.09
N THR A 207 9.59 16.92 1.57
CA THR A 207 10.51 17.79 0.83
C THR A 207 11.04 17.10 -0.41
N GLU A 208 11.62 15.92 -0.25
CA GLU A 208 12.22 15.15 -1.34
C GLU A 208 11.20 14.76 -2.40
N ARG A 209 10.01 14.34 -1.99
CA ARG A 209 8.89 14.05 -2.90
C ARG A 209 8.58 15.20 -3.84
N ASN A 210 8.48 16.42 -3.29
CA ASN A 210 8.17 17.61 -4.08
C ASN A 210 9.32 17.99 -5.02
N LEU A 211 10.57 17.93 -4.55
CA LEU A 211 11.77 18.24 -5.32
C LEU A 211 11.92 17.25 -6.49
N ILE A 212 11.86 15.97 -6.21
CA ILE A 212 12.02 14.90 -7.23
C ILE A 212 10.90 14.96 -8.26
N TYR A 213 9.64 15.09 -7.80
CA TYR A 213 8.50 15.23 -8.71
C TYR A 213 8.67 16.44 -9.64
N SER A 214 9.03 17.60 -9.09
CA SER A 214 9.23 18.82 -9.88
C SER A 214 10.39 18.68 -10.87
N ALA A 215 11.51 18.10 -10.45
CA ALA A 215 12.69 17.92 -11.30
C ALA A 215 12.41 16.98 -12.49
N MET A 216 11.71 15.86 -12.24
CA MET A 216 11.49 14.83 -13.24
C MET A 216 10.30 15.13 -14.16
N SER A 217 9.26 15.83 -13.68
CA SER A 217 8.03 16.13 -14.45
C SER A 217 8.27 17.04 -15.65
N THR A 218 9.42 17.72 -15.72
CA THR A 218 9.79 18.57 -16.85
C THR A 218 10.28 17.79 -18.08
N ARG A 219 10.59 16.51 -17.93
CA ARG A 219 11.14 15.66 -19.00
C ARG A 219 10.03 15.12 -19.90
N LYS A 220 10.21 15.29 -21.23
CA LYS A 220 9.25 14.82 -22.23
C LYS A 220 9.38 13.33 -22.55
N THR A 221 10.47 12.70 -22.14
CA THR A 221 10.77 11.28 -22.38
C THR A 221 10.17 10.34 -21.35
N ILE A 222 9.59 10.91 -20.29
CA ILE A 222 8.92 10.15 -19.23
C ILE A 222 7.60 10.81 -18.84
N LYS A 223 6.64 10.00 -18.34
CA LYS A 223 5.48 10.47 -17.58
C LYS A 223 5.71 10.13 -16.11
N VAL A 224 5.67 11.14 -15.27
CA VAL A 224 5.86 11.01 -13.83
C VAL A 224 4.51 11.11 -13.15
N PHE A 225 4.12 10.09 -12.36
CA PHE A 225 2.87 10.12 -11.61
C PHE A 225 3.11 10.79 -10.26
N LYS A 226 2.28 11.80 -9.94
CA LYS A 226 2.41 12.56 -8.68
C LYS A 226 2.24 11.62 -7.49
N PRO A 227 3.26 11.50 -6.61
CA PRO A 227 3.23 10.54 -5.51
C PRO A 227 2.62 11.12 -4.24
N ASP A 228 1.97 10.26 -3.44
CA ASP A 228 1.48 10.58 -2.09
C ASP A 228 2.27 9.82 -1.00
N ALA A 229 2.94 8.70 -1.34
CA ALA A 229 3.80 7.93 -0.43
C ALA A 229 5.28 8.34 -0.55
N ASN A 230 6.18 7.44 -0.13
CA ASN A 230 7.65 7.63 -0.15
C ASN A 230 8.33 7.05 -1.40
N PHE A 231 7.61 6.88 -2.49
CA PHE A 231 8.13 6.39 -3.76
C PHE A 231 7.36 7.01 -4.94
N ILE A 232 7.99 6.97 -6.10
CA ILE A 232 7.45 7.56 -7.33
C ILE A 232 7.41 6.51 -8.44
N LEU A 233 6.30 6.47 -9.17
CA LEU A 233 6.12 5.66 -10.37
C LEU A 233 6.38 6.53 -11.61
N ILE A 234 7.10 5.96 -12.57
CA ILE A 234 7.49 6.64 -13.81
C ILE A 234 7.15 5.71 -14.97
N LYS A 235 6.55 6.25 -16.02
CA LYS A 235 6.39 5.58 -17.31
C LYS A 235 7.43 6.11 -18.29
N LEU A 236 8.16 5.22 -18.93
CA LEU A 236 9.08 5.50 -20.02
C LEU A 236 8.28 5.76 -21.30
N LEU A 237 8.58 6.83 -22.02
CA LEU A 237 7.88 7.23 -23.24
C LEU A 237 8.77 7.11 -24.49
N LYS A 238 10.07 6.87 -24.32
CA LYS A 238 11.00 6.68 -25.41
C LYS A 238 10.75 5.32 -26.06
N GLU A 239 10.57 5.33 -27.37
CA GLU A 239 10.29 4.13 -28.16
C GLU A 239 11.41 3.09 -28.00
N GLY A 240 11.02 1.84 -27.78
CA GLY A 240 11.94 0.71 -27.60
C GLY A 240 12.62 0.63 -26.24
N GLN A 241 12.51 1.65 -25.36
CA GLN A 241 13.09 1.62 -24.02
C GLN A 241 12.19 0.86 -23.04
N THR A 242 12.80 -0.02 -22.25
CA THR A 242 12.10 -0.84 -21.27
C THR A 242 12.53 -0.53 -19.84
N ALA A 243 11.73 -0.96 -18.88
CA ALA A 243 12.07 -0.88 -17.45
C ALA A 243 13.36 -1.66 -17.12
N ALA A 244 13.60 -2.79 -17.80
CA ALA A 244 14.81 -3.58 -17.65
C ALA A 244 16.06 -2.79 -18.08
N ASP A 245 16.01 -2.03 -19.17
CA ASP A 245 17.15 -1.21 -19.62
C ASP A 245 17.54 -0.17 -18.56
N VAL A 246 16.54 0.49 -17.97
CA VAL A 246 16.77 1.49 -16.91
C VAL A 246 17.23 0.83 -15.62
N PHE A 247 16.68 -0.32 -15.26
CA PHE A 247 17.11 -1.10 -14.11
C PHE A 247 18.59 -1.51 -14.24
N ASP A 248 18.99 -2.11 -15.38
CA ASP A 248 20.34 -2.57 -15.62
C ASP A 248 21.36 -1.40 -15.61
N TYR A 249 20.98 -0.27 -16.18
CA TYR A 249 21.81 0.94 -16.13
C TYR A 249 22.02 1.43 -14.70
N CYS A 250 20.96 1.49 -13.90
CA CYS A 250 21.03 1.90 -12.49
C CYS A 250 21.88 0.90 -11.67
N ILE A 251 21.74 -0.39 -11.87
CA ILE A 251 22.51 -1.43 -11.18
C ILE A 251 24.03 -1.29 -11.47
N GLN A 252 24.42 -0.99 -12.72
CA GLN A 252 25.81 -0.74 -13.07
C GLN A 252 26.41 0.48 -12.36
N LYS A 253 25.56 1.42 -11.93
CA LYS A 253 25.93 2.59 -11.12
C LYS A 253 25.81 2.34 -9.61
N GLY A 254 25.50 1.11 -9.18
CA GLY A 254 25.31 0.76 -7.77
C GLY A 254 23.97 1.20 -7.19
N LEU A 255 22.98 1.53 -8.02
CA LEU A 255 21.65 1.97 -7.62
C LEU A 255 20.61 0.91 -7.93
N MET A 256 19.69 0.67 -7.01
CA MET A 256 18.61 -0.28 -7.19
C MET A 256 17.27 0.45 -7.29
N ILE A 257 16.58 0.25 -8.41
CA ILE A 257 15.20 0.67 -8.62
C ILE A 257 14.30 -0.56 -8.74
N ARG A 258 13.00 -0.37 -8.83
CA ARG A 258 12.04 -1.43 -9.08
C ARG A 258 11.60 -1.41 -10.53
N ASP A 259 11.92 -2.46 -11.30
CA ASP A 259 11.23 -2.80 -12.53
C ASP A 259 9.80 -3.25 -12.19
N CYS A 260 8.79 -2.59 -12.77
CA CYS A 260 7.37 -2.84 -12.48
C CYS A 260 6.69 -3.72 -13.54
N THR A 261 7.45 -4.41 -14.38
CA THR A 261 6.91 -5.25 -15.47
C THR A 261 5.99 -6.36 -14.98
N ASP A 262 6.24 -6.87 -13.78
CA ASP A 262 5.44 -7.93 -13.15
C ASP A 262 4.14 -7.44 -12.48
N TYR A 263 3.91 -6.12 -12.45
CA TYR A 263 2.62 -5.59 -12.01
C TYR A 263 1.63 -5.67 -13.18
N GLU A 264 0.59 -6.48 -13.01
CA GLU A 264 -0.45 -6.62 -14.04
C GLU A 264 -1.05 -5.27 -14.43
N GLY A 265 -1.18 -5.02 -15.73
CA GLY A 265 -1.72 -3.78 -16.27
C GLY A 265 -0.71 -2.65 -16.47
N LEU A 266 0.55 -2.77 -16.02
CA LEU A 266 1.59 -1.77 -16.27
C LEU A 266 2.39 -2.06 -17.56
N GLY A 267 2.80 -3.31 -17.78
CA GLY A 267 3.71 -3.66 -18.87
C GLY A 267 5.16 -3.24 -18.59
N ASN A 268 6.02 -3.32 -19.61
CA ASN A 268 7.47 -3.21 -19.47
C ASN A 268 8.05 -1.80 -19.55
N GLN A 269 7.21 -0.77 -19.40
CA GLN A 269 7.63 0.64 -19.49
C GLN A 269 7.61 1.37 -18.15
N TYR A 270 7.38 0.67 -17.04
CA TYR A 270 7.23 1.33 -15.74
C TYR A 270 8.32 0.96 -14.77
N VAL A 271 8.90 1.98 -14.15
CA VAL A 271 9.89 1.85 -13.07
C VAL A 271 9.41 2.63 -11.84
N ARG A 272 9.81 2.15 -10.65
CA ARG A 272 9.52 2.80 -9.37
C ARG A 272 10.79 2.88 -8.54
N PHE A 273 11.03 4.01 -7.86
CA PHE A 273 12.06 4.10 -6.83
C PHE A 273 11.54 4.81 -5.58
N CYS A 274 12.17 4.53 -4.44
CA CYS A 274 11.83 5.13 -3.15
C CYS A 274 12.67 6.38 -2.90
N PHE A 275 12.12 7.32 -2.13
CA PHE A 275 12.88 8.49 -1.66
C PHE A 275 13.80 8.08 -0.52
N LEU A 276 15.04 8.57 -0.57
CA LEU A 276 16.14 8.29 0.34
C LEU A 276 16.63 9.61 0.96
N LYS A 277 17.92 9.65 1.37
CA LYS A 277 18.58 10.90 1.76
C LYS A 277 18.81 11.80 0.54
N PRO A 278 18.87 13.14 0.72
CA PRO A 278 18.99 14.09 -0.40
C PRO A 278 20.09 13.74 -1.40
N GLU A 279 21.33 13.46 -0.95
CA GLU A 279 22.45 13.16 -1.84
C GLU A 279 22.22 11.86 -2.64
N GLN A 280 21.54 10.88 -2.04
CA GLN A 280 21.20 9.62 -2.71
C GLN A 280 20.08 9.84 -3.73
N ASN A 281 19.11 10.70 -3.41
CA ASN A 281 18.04 11.08 -4.32
C ASN A 281 18.59 11.85 -5.53
N ASP A 282 19.48 12.81 -5.32
CA ASP A 282 20.14 13.54 -6.41
C ASP A 282 20.89 12.57 -7.33
N THR A 283 21.64 11.63 -6.76
CA THR A 283 22.36 10.61 -7.53
C THR A 283 21.39 9.73 -8.32
N MET A 284 20.31 9.28 -7.71
CA MET A 284 19.27 8.45 -8.35
C MET A 284 18.59 9.19 -9.49
N VAL A 285 18.12 10.42 -9.25
CA VAL A 285 17.43 11.24 -10.24
C VAL A 285 18.35 11.53 -11.43
N ASN A 286 19.59 11.98 -11.19
CA ASN A 286 20.55 12.26 -12.24
C ASN A 286 20.83 11.01 -13.08
N THR A 287 21.06 9.86 -12.43
CA THR A 287 21.33 8.59 -13.12
C THR A 287 20.15 8.18 -14.02
N ILE A 288 18.92 8.28 -13.52
CA ILE A 288 17.74 7.96 -14.34
C ILE A 288 17.63 8.96 -15.50
N LEU A 289 17.84 10.25 -15.26
CA LEU A 289 17.73 11.29 -16.29
C LEU A 289 18.84 11.22 -17.37
N GLU A 290 19.94 10.52 -17.13
CA GLU A 290 20.98 10.24 -18.13
C GLU A 290 20.51 9.23 -19.19
N ILE A 291 19.67 8.27 -18.83
CA ILE A 291 19.27 7.17 -19.73
C ILE A 291 17.89 7.40 -20.39
N VAL A 292 16.98 8.16 -19.76
CA VAL A 292 15.60 8.37 -20.26
C VAL A 292 15.45 9.50 -21.27
#